data_ee6ac262cff695105e2c9526600aeb89
#
_entry.id   ee6ac262cff695105e2c9526600aeb89
#
_cell.length_a   1.000
_cell.length_b   1.000
_cell.length_c   1.000
_cell.angle_alpha   90.00
_cell.angle_beta   90.00
_cell.angle_gamma   90.00
#
_symmetry.space_group_name_H-M   'P 1'
#
loop_
_entity.id
_entity.type
_entity.pdbx_description
1 polymer ?
#
loop_
_entity_poly.entity_id
_entity_poly.type
_entity_poly.pdbx_seq_one_letter_code
_entity_poly.pdbx_strand_id
1 'polypeptide(L)'
;LRTYTAHANIPVYVTDDAPGTAGGGHRHDERFMKGYPADLCAPHTSSNYREFDTGLEGMLRYQAQEGWTDQRVLWLTDNSTSMSIVNREGTMAPNLEDLSRRLQAHLRSHRNNLKAGHLRGEWNDLADALSRYQWTRSSADWMLLQQAFLAAQLLAGTEFTLDGAADPVGLNAQLPRYCSPVDSFFDRDLRGEHIFANPDFALIADYIAHFKSEQQRSPHDTSLTLVLPIWLTATWWRLLKGAHILSVYPEGARLFTSPEWRTQTPGSPPST
;
A
#
# COMPACT_ATOMS: atom_id res chain seq x y z
N LEU A 1 32.68 -29.20 -10.96
CA LEU A 1 32.06 -27.93 -11.50
C LEU A 1 30.60 -27.92 -11.12
N ARG A 2 30.23 -27.14 -10.12
CA ARG A 2 28.83 -26.83 -9.82
C ARG A 2 28.45 -25.62 -10.68
N THR A 3 27.73 -25.88 -11.73
CA THR A 3 27.05 -24.80 -12.48
C THR A 3 25.99 -24.21 -11.58
N TYR A 4 26.21 -22.97 -11.14
CA TYR A 4 25.18 -22.12 -10.57
C TYR A 4 24.25 -21.72 -11.72
N THR A 5 23.19 -22.46 -11.89
CA THR A 5 22.10 -22.06 -12.76
C THR A 5 21.39 -20.84 -12.17
N ALA A 6 21.18 -19.89 -13.06
CA ALA A 6 20.46 -18.63 -13.01
C ALA A 6 19.58 -18.36 -11.79
N HIS A 7 19.68 -17.12 -11.32
CA HIS A 7 18.91 -16.44 -10.31
C HIS A 7 17.40 -16.77 -10.40
N ALA A 8 16.95 -17.75 -9.62
CA ALA A 8 15.53 -17.82 -9.29
C ALA A 8 15.19 -16.49 -8.59
N ASN A 9 14.20 -15.75 -9.08
CA ASN A 9 13.68 -14.58 -8.41
C ASN A 9 13.18 -15.02 -7.03
N ILE A 10 14.00 -14.77 -6.00
CA ILE A 10 13.62 -15.08 -4.63
C ILE A 10 12.55 -14.07 -4.23
N PRO A 11 11.33 -14.51 -3.86
CA PRO A 11 10.33 -13.60 -3.31
C PRO A 11 10.89 -12.86 -2.09
N VAL A 12 10.76 -11.53 -2.09
CA VAL A 12 11.21 -10.67 -0.99
C VAL A 12 10.04 -9.85 -0.52
N TYR A 13 9.82 -9.76 0.80
CA TYR A 13 8.89 -8.81 1.41
C TYR A 13 9.52 -8.10 2.60
N VAL A 14 9.01 -6.93 2.93
CA VAL A 14 9.52 -6.05 3.97
C VAL A 14 8.42 -5.75 4.97
N THR A 15 8.75 -5.72 6.25
CA THR A 15 7.81 -5.29 7.30
C THR A 15 8.47 -4.43 8.36
N ASP A 16 7.65 -3.65 9.04
CA ASP A 16 8.02 -2.86 10.20
C ASP A 16 6.84 -2.74 11.18
N ASP A 17 7.13 -2.37 12.44
CA ASP A 17 6.16 -2.10 13.49
C ASP A 17 6.39 -0.69 14.05
N ALA A 18 5.34 0.12 14.12
CA ALA A 18 5.41 1.37 14.88
C ALA A 18 5.30 1.12 16.38
N PRO A 19 5.97 1.90 17.20
CA PRO A 19 5.73 1.89 18.61
C PRO A 19 4.28 2.28 18.89
N GLY A 20 3.41 1.30 19.07
CA GLY A 20 2.15 1.49 19.73
C GLY A 20 0.85 1.11 19.04
N THR A 21 0.69 1.06 17.71
CA THR A 21 -0.66 0.91 17.14
C THR A 21 -0.81 -0.01 15.92
N ALA A 22 0.18 -0.12 15.07
CA ALA A 22 0.06 -0.89 13.84
C ALA A 22 1.40 -1.47 13.38
N GLY A 23 1.34 -2.50 12.54
CA GLY A 23 2.46 -2.95 11.73
C GLY A 23 2.17 -2.71 10.26
N GLY A 24 3.20 -2.55 9.45
CA GLY A 24 3.11 -2.34 8.03
C GLY A 24 4.06 -3.22 7.24
N GLY A 25 3.73 -3.48 5.99
CA GLY A 25 4.62 -4.21 5.11
C GLY A 25 4.30 -4.01 3.65
N HIS A 26 5.29 -4.30 2.83
CA HIS A 26 5.15 -4.19 1.39
C HIS A 26 5.96 -5.25 0.63
N ARG A 27 5.53 -5.51 -0.58
CA ARG A 27 6.23 -6.30 -1.59
C ARG A 27 5.91 -5.70 -2.96
N HIS A 28 6.93 -5.20 -3.66
CA HIS A 28 6.73 -4.40 -4.86
C HIS A 28 5.71 -3.27 -4.59
N ASP A 29 4.65 -3.19 -5.38
CA ASP A 29 3.59 -2.18 -5.24
C ASP A 29 2.47 -2.62 -4.28
N GLU A 30 2.47 -3.88 -3.83
CA GLU A 30 1.49 -4.37 -2.87
C GLU A 30 1.87 -4.02 -1.43
N ARG A 31 0.92 -3.51 -0.68
CA ARG A 31 1.10 -2.99 0.67
C ARG A 31 0.04 -3.53 1.61
N PHE A 32 0.37 -3.61 2.88
CA PHE A 32 -0.62 -3.88 3.92
C PHE A 32 -0.33 -3.12 5.20
N MET A 33 -1.38 -2.95 5.99
CA MET A 33 -1.31 -2.48 7.37
C MET A 33 -2.07 -3.46 8.26
N LYS A 34 -1.60 -3.59 9.51
CA LYS A 34 -2.24 -4.42 10.53
C LYS A 34 -2.34 -3.61 11.82
N GLY A 35 -3.58 -3.26 12.19
CA GLY A 35 -3.84 -2.62 13.47
C GLY A 35 -3.75 -3.61 14.64
N TYR A 36 -3.26 -3.14 15.79
CA TYR A 36 -3.20 -3.92 17.02
C TYR A 36 -4.18 -3.36 18.05
N PRO A 37 -4.85 -4.23 18.83
CA PRO A 37 -5.70 -3.78 19.93
C PRO A 37 -4.87 -3.14 21.04
N ALA A 38 -5.51 -2.29 21.85
CA ALA A 38 -4.84 -1.42 22.83
C ALA A 38 -4.02 -2.19 23.89
N ASP A 39 -4.44 -3.40 24.25
CA ASP A 39 -3.71 -4.26 25.19
C ASP A 39 -2.38 -4.76 24.63
N LEU A 40 -2.29 -5.02 23.33
CA LEU A 40 -1.04 -5.35 22.64
C LEU A 40 -0.16 -4.11 22.37
N CYS A 41 -0.73 -2.92 22.46
CA CYS A 41 -0.02 -1.65 22.28
C CYS A 41 0.46 -1.01 23.60
N ALA A 42 0.11 -1.61 24.74
CA ALA A 42 0.47 -1.09 26.04
C ALA A 42 2.01 -1.07 26.25
N PRO A 43 2.55 -0.10 27.01
CA PRO A 43 4.01 0.07 27.16
C PRO A 43 4.75 -1.14 27.72
N HIS A 44 4.04 -2.03 28.43
CA HIS A 44 4.61 -3.27 28.98
C HIS A 44 4.61 -4.44 27.99
N THR A 45 3.98 -4.28 26.83
CA THR A 45 3.92 -5.31 25.79
C THR A 45 5.13 -5.18 24.86
N SER A 46 5.82 -6.28 24.64
CA SER A 46 7.00 -6.29 23.78
C SER A 46 6.67 -5.96 22.32
N SER A 47 7.38 -5.01 21.73
CA SER A 47 7.30 -4.73 20.30
C SER A 47 7.63 -5.96 19.45
N ASN A 48 8.53 -6.83 19.93
CA ASN A 48 8.91 -8.05 19.21
C ASN A 48 7.72 -8.95 18.85
N TYR A 49 6.65 -8.94 19.65
CA TYR A 49 5.43 -9.69 19.32
C TYR A 49 4.77 -9.11 18.06
N ARG A 50 4.52 -7.80 18.04
CA ARG A 50 3.86 -7.13 16.93
C ARG A 50 4.68 -7.22 15.64
N GLU A 51 5.98 -6.99 15.77
CA GLU A 51 6.93 -7.12 14.67
C GLU A 51 6.90 -8.52 14.04
N PHE A 52 7.01 -9.56 14.89
CA PHE A 52 6.99 -10.93 14.40
C PHE A 52 5.62 -11.30 13.81
N ASP A 53 4.53 -10.85 14.43
CA ASP A 53 3.17 -11.06 13.94
C ASP A 53 2.90 -10.32 12.61
N THR A 54 3.45 -9.11 12.44
CA THR A 54 3.42 -8.39 11.16
C THR A 54 4.17 -9.16 10.06
N GLY A 55 5.33 -9.71 10.39
CA GLY A 55 6.10 -10.55 9.45
C GLY A 55 5.37 -11.82 9.06
N LEU A 56 4.70 -12.49 10.01
CA LEU A 56 3.84 -13.63 9.74
C LEU A 56 2.67 -13.25 8.82
N GLU A 57 2.02 -12.12 9.08
CA GLU A 57 0.95 -11.60 8.22
C GLU A 57 1.41 -11.40 6.78
N GLY A 58 2.59 -10.80 6.57
CA GLY A 58 3.19 -10.62 5.24
C GLY A 58 3.40 -11.97 4.54
N MET A 59 3.94 -12.97 5.24
CA MET A 59 4.13 -14.31 4.68
C MET A 59 2.81 -14.96 4.24
N LEU A 60 1.77 -14.86 5.08
CA LEU A 60 0.46 -15.44 4.79
C LEU A 60 -0.20 -14.76 3.58
N ARG A 61 -0.19 -13.42 3.55
CA ARG A 61 -0.81 -12.63 2.46
C ARG A 61 -0.16 -12.89 1.12
N TYR A 62 1.14 -12.71 1.03
CA TYR A 62 1.84 -12.84 -0.25
C TYR A 62 1.89 -14.28 -0.74
N GLN A 63 1.98 -15.26 0.16
CA GLN A 63 1.82 -16.65 -0.24
C GLN A 63 0.43 -16.92 -0.84
N ALA A 64 -0.63 -16.39 -0.22
CA ALA A 64 -1.99 -16.58 -0.72
C ALA A 64 -2.21 -15.89 -2.08
N GLN A 65 -1.66 -14.69 -2.26
CA GLN A 65 -1.79 -13.91 -3.49
C GLN A 65 -0.98 -14.48 -4.66
N GLU A 66 0.28 -14.85 -4.40
CA GLU A 66 1.22 -15.28 -5.44
C GLU A 66 1.38 -16.81 -5.55
N GLY A 67 0.73 -17.57 -4.66
CA GLY A 67 0.75 -19.03 -4.69
C GLY A 67 2.11 -19.66 -4.38
N TRP A 68 2.93 -19.05 -3.51
CA TRP A 68 4.26 -19.55 -3.21
C TRP A 68 4.24 -20.99 -2.67
N THR A 69 4.83 -21.89 -3.41
CA THR A 69 4.99 -23.30 -3.04
C THR A 69 6.37 -23.76 -3.50
N ASP A 70 7.08 -24.51 -2.67
CA ASP A 70 8.47 -24.95 -2.91
C ASP A 70 9.45 -23.75 -3.14
N GLN A 71 9.15 -22.59 -2.55
CA GLN A 71 9.95 -21.38 -2.75
C GLN A 71 10.92 -21.12 -1.60
N ARG A 72 12.03 -20.44 -1.94
CA ARG A 72 12.87 -19.74 -0.98
C ARG A 72 12.36 -18.32 -0.90
N VAL A 73 11.98 -17.88 0.30
CA VAL A 73 11.44 -16.53 0.54
C VAL A 73 12.40 -15.77 1.45
N LEU A 74 12.57 -14.47 1.20
CA LEU A 74 13.35 -13.57 2.05
C LEU A 74 12.42 -12.55 2.70
N TRP A 75 12.42 -12.51 4.01
CA TRP A 75 11.79 -11.45 4.80
C TRP A 75 12.85 -10.45 5.25
N LEU A 76 12.64 -9.17 4.97
CA LEU A 76 13.48 -8.08 5.45
C LEU A 76 12.76 -7.34 6.57
N THR A 77 13.45 -7.17 7.69
CA THR A 77 12.97 -6.49 8.90
C THR A 77 14.14 -5.82 9.61
N ASP A 78 13.90 -4.74 10.34
CA ASP A 78 14.89 -4.13 11.22
C ASP A 78 14.93 -4.79 12.61
N ASN A 79 13.98 -5.68 12.92
CA ASN A 79 13.88 -6.40 14.18
C ASN A 79 14.83 -7.62 14.24
N SER A 80 15.90 -7.50 15.00
CA SER A 80 16.88 -8.55 15.19
C SER A 80 16.33 -9.80 15.89
N THR A 81 15.32 -9.66 16.75
CA THR A 81 14.64 -10.79 17.42
C THR A 81 13.86 -11.61 16.42
N SER A 82 13.05 -10.98 15.59
CA SER A 82 12.29 -11.63 14.52
C SER A 82 13.20 -12.36 13.54
N MET A 83 14.28 -11.71 13.10
CA MET A 83 15.30 -12.32 12.25
C MET A 83 15.93 -13.57 12.90
N SER A 84 16.25 -13.49 14.19
CA SER A 84 16.84 -14.62 14.92
C SER A 84 15.89 -15.82 15.02
N ILE A 85 14.60 -15.57 15.32
CA ILE A 85 13.58 -16.62 15.42
C ILE A 85 13.40 -17.36 14.10
N VAL A 86 13.27 -16.62 13.00
CA VAL A 86 13.11 -17.19 11.66
C VAL A 86 14.32 -18.03 11.28
N ASN A 87 15.53 -17.49 11.44
CA ASN A 87 16.75 -18.14 11.00
C ASN A 87 17.15 -19.36 11.86
N ARG A 88 16.68 -19.41 13.11
CA ARG A 88 16.84 -20.56 14.02
C ARG A 88 15.66 -21.53 13.98
N GLU A 89 14.61 -21.21 13.22
CA GLU A 89 13.39 -21.98 13.08
C GLU A 89 12.63 -22.21 14.39
N GLY A 90 12.77 -21.28 15.35
CA GLY A 90 12.09 -21.36 16.63
C GLY A 90 12.54 -20.35 17.68
N THR A 91 11.85 -20.37 18.79
CA THR A 91 12.14 -19.51 19.96
C THR A 91 11.76 -20.21 21.26
N MET A 92 12.42 -19.85 22.33
CA MET A 92 12.08 -20.23 23.71
C MET A 92 11.29 -19.13 24.43
N ALA A 93 11.01 -17.99 23.78
CA ALA A 93 10.24 -16.92 24.34
C ALA A 93 8.73 -17.26 24.34
N PRO A 94 8.09 -17.41 25.52
CA PRO A 94 6.71 -17.94 25.60
C PRO A 94 5.69 -17.12 24.79
N ASN A 95 5.85 -15.80 24.76
CA ASN A 95 4.97 -14.87 24.04
C ASN A 95 5.12 -14.93 22.51
N LEU A 96 6.19 -15.53 21.99
CA LEU A 96 6.48 -15.64 20.55
C LEU A 96 6.38 -17.09 20.05
N GLU A 97 6.28 -18.05 20.96
CA GLU A 97 6.27 -19.48 20.61
C GLU A 97 5.08 -19.87 19.71
N ASP A 98 3.89 -19.34 20.00
CA ASP A 98 2.70 -19.65 19.20
C ASP A 98 2.81 -19.08 17.79
N LEU A 99 3.25 -17.83 17.64
CA LEU A 99 3.48 -17.22 16.33
C LEU A 99 4.55 -17.99 15.54
N SER A 100 5.63 -18.40 16.21
CA SER A 100 6.69 -19.17 15.59
C SER A 100 6.18 -20.54 15.11
N ARG A 101 5.37 -21.24 15.91
CA ARG A 101 4.73 -22.52 15.50
C ARG A 101 3.79 -22.34 14.31
N ARG A 102 2.98 -21.27 14.29
CA ARG A 102 2.09 -20.94 13.18
C ARG A 102 2.87 -20.70 11.89
N LEU A 103 3.93 -19.90 11.97
CA LEU A 103 4.83 -19.67 10.83
C LEU A 103 5.42 -20.98 10.31
N GLN A 104 5.99 -21.80 11.19
CA GLN A 104 6.60 -23.07 10.79
C GLN A 104 5.59 -24.07 10.21
N ALA A 105 4.36 -24.11 10.74
CA ALA A 105 3.29 -24.94 10.19
C ALA A 105 2.92 -24.48 8.78
N HIS A 106 2.78 -23.15 8.56
CA HIS A 106 2.50 -22.58 7.26
C HIS A 106 3.62 -22.85 6.24
N LEU A 107 4.86 -22.65 6.63
CA LEU A 107 6.02 -22.93 5.76
C LEU A 107 6.06 -24.40 5.34
N ARG A 108 5.83 -25.34 6.27
CA ARG A 108 5.80 -26.78 5.97
C ARG A 108 4.65 -27.16 5.04
N SER A 109 3.43 -26.60 5.26
CA SER A 109 2.27 -26.93 4.42
C SER A 109 2.46 -26.54 2.96
N HIS A 110 3.24 -25.50 2.69
CA HIS A 110 3.54 -25.03 1.34
C HIS A 110 4.96 -25.39 0.85
N ARG A 111 5.72 -26.13 1.66
CA ARG A 111 7.12 -26.52 1.40
C ARG A 111 8.03 -25.31 1.12
N ASN A 112 7.71 -24.16 1.71
CA ASN A 112 8.50 -22.95 1.58
C ASN A 112 9.65 -22.93 2.59
N ASN A 113 10.76 -22.29 2.22
CA ASN A 113 11.86 -22.00 3.12
C ASN A 113 12.00 -20.49 3.29
N LEU A 114 11.80 -20.00 4.50
CA LEU A 114 11.92 -18.58 4.83
C LEU A 114 13.26 -18.30 5.48
N LYS A 115 13.93 -17.25 5.01
CA LYS A 115 15.06 -16.62 5.69
C LYS A 115 14.72 -15.17 5.99
N ALA A 116 15.21 -14.68 7.12
CA ALA A 116 15.09 -13.27 7.45
C ALA A 116 16.44 -12.57 7.37
N GLY A 117 16.43 -11.37 6.78
CA GLY A 117 17.57 -10.49 6.66
C GLY A 117 17.33 -9.18 7.40
N HIS A 118 18.40 -8.58 7.95
CA HIS A 118 18.31 -7.28 8.57
C HIS A 118 18.27 -6.17 7.52
N LEU A 119 17.26 -5.32 7.59
CA LEU A 119 17.16 -4.07 6.85
C LEU A 119 17.39 -2.92 7.84
N ARG A 120 18.28 -1.99 7.53
CA ARG A 120 18.47 -0.82 8.39
C ARG A 120 17.22 0.04 8.35
N GLY A 121 16.81 0.57 9.52
CA GLY A 121 15.61 1.40 9.62
C GLY A 121 15.60 2.58 8.65
N GLU A 122 16.76 3.18 8.36
CA GLU A 122 16.93 4.25 7.36
C GLU A 122 16.62 3.83 5.90
N TRP A 123 16.46 2.54 5.62
CA TRP A 123 16.09 1.98 4.32
C TRP A 123 14.73 1.27 4.34
N ASN A 124 14.00 1.39 5.46
CA ASN A 124 12.70 0.77 5.66
C ASN A 124 11.56 1.79 5.62
N ASP A 125 11.77 2.92 4.92
CA ASP A 125 10.89 4.10 4.97
C ASP A 125 9.42 3.79 4.67
N LEU A 126 9.15 2.95 3.69
CA LEU A 126 7.77 2.64 3.30
C LEU A 126 7.06 1.77 4.35
N ALA A 127 7.70 0.73 4.87
CA ALA A 127 7.07 -0.11 5.90
C ALA A 127 6.92 0.66 7.22
N ASP A 128 7.91 1.50 7.60
CA ASP A 128 7.84 2.40 8.75
C ASP A 128 6.68 3.40 8.57
N ALA A 129 6.56 4.04 7.41
CA ALA A 129 5.45 4.97 7.13
C ALA A 129 4.08 4.27 7.21
N LEU A 130 3.95 3.06 6.68
CA LEU A 130 2.73 2.25 6.78
C LEU A 130 2.41 1.90 8.24
N SER A 131 3.41 1.52 9.03
CA SER A 131 3.22 1.16 10.44
C SER A 131 2.80 2.36 11.30
N ARG A 132 3.28 3.57 10.99
CA ARG A 132 3.00 4.83 11.72
C ARG A 132 1.74 5.54 11.24
N TYR A 133 1.20 5.14 10.10
CA TYR A 133 0.01 5.79 9.56
C TYR A 133 -1.17 5.63 10.51
N GLN A 134 -1.65 6.75 11.03
CA GLN A 134 -2.87 6.76 11.83
C GLN A 134 -4.06 6.60 10.90
N TRP A 135 -4.66 5.44 10.90
CA TRP A 135 -5.83 5.13 10.11
C TRP A 135 -7.05 5.90 10.63
N THR A 136 -7.14 7.16 10.28
CA THR A 136 -8.36 7.93 10.50
C THR A 136 -9.32 7.57 9.36
N ARG A 137 -10.54 7.15 9.71
CA ARG A 137 -11.62 6.94 8.75
C ARG A 137 -11.91 8.27 8.06
N SER A 138 -11.24 8.56 6.97
CA SER A 138 -11.51 9.75 6.17
C SER A 138 -12.76 9.53 5.32
N SER A 139 -13.63 10.53 5.25
CA SER A 139 -14.73 10.54 4.27
C SER A 139 -14.22 10.69 2.83
N ALA A 140 -12.95 11.00 2.66
CA ALA A 140 -12.30 11.22 1.37
C ALA A 140 -11.87 9.93 0.64
N ASP A 141 -11.78 8.79 1.35
CA ASP A 141 -11.29 7.54 0.78
C ASP A 141 -12.38 6.77 0.02
N TRP A 142 -13.15 7.46 -0.79
CA TRP A 142 -14.13 6.83 -1.67
C TRP A 142 -13.45 6.27 -2.91
N MET A 143 -13.84 5.07 -3.30
CA MET A 143 -13.38 4.46 -4.54
C MET A 143 -14.32 4.83 -5.70
N LEU A 144 -13.77 5.34 -6.79
CA LEU A 144 -14.53 5.51 -8.03
C LEU A 144 -14.96 4.14 -8.54
N LEU A 145 -16.20 4.01 -9.02
CA LEU A 145 -16.67 2.77 -9.62
C LEU A 145 -15.85 2.45 -10.88
N GLN A 146 -15.49 1.18 -11.04
CA GLN A 146 -14.68 0.70 -12.15
C GLN A 146 -15.23 1.15 -13.54
N GLN A 147 -16.55 1.18 -13.69
CA GLN A 147 -17.19 1.64 -14.92
C GLN A 147 -16.90 3.11 -15.22
N ALA A 148 -16.88 3.96 -14.19
CA ALA A 148 -16.58 5.38 -14.34
C ALA A 148 -15.09 5.60 -14.63
N PHE A 149 -14.21 4.82 -14.01
CA PHE A 149 -12.78 4.83 -14.30
C PHE A 149 -12.49 4.43 -15.76
N LEU A 150 -13.05 3.32 -16.23
CA LEU A 150 -12.88 2.87 -17.61
C LEU A 150 -13.44 3.88 -18.62
N ALA A 151 -14.56 4.51 -18.31
CA ALA A 151 -15.11 5.59 -19.13
C ALA A 151 -14.18 6.80 -19.19
N ALA A 152 -13.59 7.20 -18.07
CA ALA A 152 -12.60 8.28 -18.04
C ALA A 152 -11.36 7.95 -18.88
N GLN A 153 -10.85 6.73 -18.81
CA GLN A 153 -9.71 6.27 -19.60
C GLN A 153 -10.03 6.30 -21.11
N LEU A 154 -11.20 5.80 -21.50
CA LEU A 154 -11.66 5.83 -22.88
C LEU A 154 -11.78 7.27 -23.42
N LEU A 155 -12.35 8.17 -22.63
CA LEU A 155 -12.54 9.58 -23.00
C LEU A 155 -11.20 10.35 -23.02
N ALA A 156 -10.27 9.99 -22.18
CA ALA A 156 -8.90 10.55 -22.20
C ALA A 156 -8.09 10.09 -23.42
N GLY A 157 -8.49 8.98 -24.06
CA GLY A 157 -7.80 8.44 -25.24
C GLY A 157 -6.42 7.85 -24.94
N THR A 158 -6.14 7.54 -23.67
CA THR A 158 -4.86 6.95 -23.23
C THR A 158 -5.08 5.99 -22.06
N GLU A 159 -4.18 5.02 -21.92
CA GLU A 159 -4.15 4.18 -20.73
C GLU A 159 -3.49 4.94 -19.57
N PHE A 160 -4.13 4.90 -18.40
CA PHE A 160 -3.54 5.46 -17.21
C PHE A 160 -2.45 4.54 -16.67
N THR A 161 -1.33 5.13 -16.26
CA THR A 161 -0.14 4.41 -15.78
C THR A 161 0.07 4.52 -14.29
N LEU A 162 -0.56 5.52 -13.65
CA LEU A 162 -0.42 5.83 -12.23
C LEU A 162 -1.76 6.33 -11.66
N ASP A 163 -2.20 5.76 -10.55
CA ASP A 163 -3.23 6.36 -9.70
C ASP A 163 -2.58 7.34 -8.73
N GLY A 164 -2.88 8.62 -8.87
CA GLY A 164 -2.25 9.68 -8.09
C GLY A 164 -2.80 9.85 -6.67
N ALA A 165 -3.90 9.19 -6.29
CA ALA A 165 -4.61 9.49 -5.04
C ALA A 165 -5.34 8.27 -4.46
N ALA A 166 -4.61 7.34 -3.87
CA ALA A 166 -5.15 6.18 -3.18
C ALA A 166 -4.94 6.24 -1.67
N ASP A 167 -5.62 5.35 -0.94
CA ASP A 167 -5.34 5.12 0.48
C ASP A 167 -3.98 4.42 0.67
N PRO A 168 -3.45 4.38 1.90
CA PRO A 168 -2.10 3.86 2.16
C PRO A 168 -1.83 2.44 1.67
N VAL A 169 -2.87 1.60 1.60
CA VAL A 169 -2.77 0.19 1.21
C VAL A 169 -3.44 -0.11 -0.13
N GLY A 170 -3.93 0.92 -0.83
CA GLY A 170 -4.46 0.81 -2.18
C GLY A 170 -5.84 0.19 -2.29
N LEU A 171 -6.65 0.16 -1.20
CA LEU A 171 -8.00 -0.43 -1.26
C LEU A 171 -8.95 0.32 -2.20
N ASN A 172 -8.73 1.61 -2.40
CA ASN A 172 -9.48 2.44 -3.33
C ASN A 172 -8.71 2.74 -4.63
N ALA A 173 -7.53 2.17 -4.81
CA ALA A 173 -6.73 2.37 -6.00
C ALA A 173 -7.39 1.77 -7.23
N GLN A 174 -7.33 2.49 -8.35
CA GLN A 174 -7.80 2.04 -9.65
C GLN A 174 -6.72 1.30 -10.45
N LEU A 175 -5.46 1.48 -10.06
CA LEU A 175 -4.29 0.92 -10.73
C LEU A 175 -3.34 0.25 -9.72
N PRO A 176 -2.56 -0.76 -10.15
CA PRO A 176 -1.55 -1.39 -9.28
C PRO A 176 -0.47 -0.41 -8.83
N ARG A 177 -0.09 0.54 -9.67
CA ARG A 177 0.83 1.63 -9.34
C ARG A 177 0.03 2.82 -8.84
N TYR A 178 0.27 3.23 -7.61
CA TYR A 178 -0.48 4.34 -7.01
C TYR A 178 0.38 5.19 -6.06
N CYS A 179 -0.05 6.43 -5.86
CA CYS A 179 0.43 7.31 -4.81
C CYS A 179 -0.55 7.30 -3.63
N SER A 180 -0.05 7.58 -2.45
CA SER A 180 -0.83 7.61 -1.22
C SER A 180 -0.20 8.59 -0.21
N PRO A 181 -0.80 8.82 0.96
CA PRO A 181 -0.17 9.65 1.99
C PRO A 181 1.19 9.15 2.50
N VAL A 182 1.51 7.87 2.32
CA VAL A 182 2.81 7.26 2.73
C VAL A 182 3.81 7.12 1.58
N ASP A 183 3.35 7.29 0.34
CA ASP A 183 4.17 7.31 -0.87
C ASP A 183 3.63 8.43 -1.76
N SER A 184 4.07 9.62 -1.44
CA SER A 184 3.41 10.86 -1.82
C SER A 184 3.48 11.14 -3.33
N PHE A 185 2.35 11.56 -3.88
CA PHE A 185 2.27 12.11 -5.24
C PHE A 185 3.23 13.27 -5.46
N PHE A 186 3.47 14.08 -4.42
CA PHE A 186 4.29 15.29 -4.49
C PHE A 186 5.79 15.02 -4.51
N ASP A 187 6.21 13.80 -4.14
CA ASP A 187 7.61 13.39 -4.12
C ASP A 187 8.00 12.57 -5.35
N ARG A 188 7.02 12.24 -6.22
CA ARG A 188 7.26 11.43 -7.41
C ARG A 188 7.66 12.26 -8.63
N ASP A 189 8.56 11.70 -9.42
CA ASP A 189 8.81 12.12 -10.80
C ASP A 189 7.64 11.65 -11.68
N LEU A 190 6.88 12.60 -12.20
CA LEU A 190 5.67 12.32 -12.99
C LEU A 190 5.90 12.30 -14.50
N ARG A 191 7.15 12.46 -14.95
CA ARG A 191 7.47 12.52 -16.39
C ARG A 191 7.12 11.20 -17.08
N GLY A 192 6.41 11.29 -18.19
CA GLY A 192 5.98 10.14 -18.97
C GLY A 192 4.80 9.37 -18.36
N GLU A 193 4.19 9.89 -17.30
CA GLU A 193 3.02 9.24 -16.67
C GLU A 193 1.71 9.80 -17.21
N HIS A 194 0.77 8.92 -17.47
CA HIS A 194 -0.63 9.25 -17.69
C HIS A 194 -1.40 8.99 -16.40
N ILE A 195 -1.64 10.05 -15.65
CA ILE A 195 -2.08 9.97 -14.26
C ILE A 195 -3.60 10.07 -14.19
N PHE A 196 -4.21 9.17 -13.45
CA PHE A 196 -5.58 9.30 -12.94
C PHE A 196 -5.51 9.74 -11.48
N ALA A 197 -6.37 10.67 -11.02
CA ALA A 197 -6.48 10.97 -9.60
C ALA A 197 -7.88 11.44 -9.19
N ASN A 198 -8.31 10.98 -8.01
CA ASN A 198 -9.48 11.47 -7.28
C ASN A 198 -9.02 11.95 -5.90
N PRO A 199 -8.33 13.10 -5.82
CA PRO A 199 -7.71 13.57 -4.60
C PRO A 199 -8.73 14.07 -3.57
N ASP A 200 -8.31 14.13 -2.31
CA ASP A 200 -9.02 14.88 -1.28
C ASP A 200 -9.27 16.32 -1.74
N PHE A 201 -10.47 16.82 -1.50
CA PHE A 201 -10.88 18.17 -1.95
C PHE A 201 -9.99 19.28 -1.41
N ALA A 202 -9.39 19.11 -0.25
CA ALA A 202 -8.44 20.05 0.32
C ALA A 202 -7.11 20.11 -0.46
N LEU A 203 -6.75 19.05 -1.16
CA LEU A 203 -5.47 18.93 -1.86
C LEU A 203 -5.56 19.19 -3.37
N ILE A 204 -6.75 19.44 -3.93
CA ILE A 204 -6.93 19.63 -5.38
C ILE A 204 -6.00 20.72 -5.95
N ALA A 205 -5.88 21.86 -5.24
CA ALA A 205 -5.02 22.94 -5.68
C ALA A 205 -3.54 22.51 -5.79
N ASP A 206 -3.08 21.76 -4.80
CA ASP A 206 -1.69 21.29 -4.72
C ASP A 206 -1.39 20.24 -5.81
N TYR A 207 -2.34 19.31 -6.05
CA TYR A 207 -2.24 18.35 -7.16
C TYR A 207 -2.08 19.03 -8.51
N ILE A 208 -2.93 20.05 -8.79
CA ILE A 208 -2.86 20.80 -10.04
C ILE A 208 -1.53 21.56 -10.17
N ALA A 209 -1.11 22.21 -9.08
CA ALA A 209 0.14 22.98 -9.06
C ALA A 209 1.37 22.10 -9.28
N HIS A 210 1.46 20.98 -8.54
CA HIS A 210 2.55 20.03 -8.69
C HIS A 210 2.58 19.44 -10.10
N PHE A 211 1.45 18.94 -10.62
CA PHE A 211 1.35 18.40 -11.97
C PHE A 211 1.82 19.43 -13.02
N LYS A 212 1.39 20.67 -12.94
CA LYS A 212 1.82 21.72 -13.88
C LYS A 212 3.32 21.96 -13.86
N SER A 213 3.95 21.88 -12.69
CA SER A 213 5.39 21.97 -12.55
C SER A 213 6.10 20.80 -13.24
N GLU A 214 5.63 19.59 -13.02
CA GLU A 214 6.20 18.39 -13.62
C GLU A 214 5.94 18.31 -15.15
N GLN A 215 4.75 18.70 -15.59
CA GLN A 215 4.41 18.76 -17.01
C GLN A 215 5.31 19.71 -17.81
N GLN A 216 5.76 20.82 -17.22
CA GLN A 216 6.71 21.71 -17.88
C GLN A 216 8.03 21.02 -18.24
N ARG A 217 8.39 19.96 -17.51
CA ARG A 217 9.61 19.18 -17.73
C ARG A 217 9.44 18.09 -18.80
N SER A 218 8.18 17.66 -19.06
CA SER A 218 7.83 16.64 -20.08
C SER A 218 6.43 16.92 -20.66
N PRO A 219 6.27 17.98 -21.48
CA PRO A 219 4.96 18.53 -21.83
C PRO A 219 4.12 17.64 -22.77
N HIS A 220 4.73 16.70 -23.46
CA HIS A 220 4.05 15.86 -24.47
C HIS A 220 3.68 14.47 -23.95
N ASP A 221 4.36 13.99 -22.91
CA ASP A 221 4.27 12.61 -22.46
C ASP A 221 3.65 12.49 -21.05
N THR A 222 3.28 13.63 -20.44
CA THR A 222 2.73 13.65 -19.09
C THR A 222 1.34 14.27 -19.10
N SER A 223 0.37 13.52 -18.61
CA SER A 223 -1.04 13.97 -18.51
C SER A 223 -1.66 13.65 -17.16
N LEU A 224 -2.65 14.45 -16.75
CA LEU A 224 -3.40 14.25 -15.52
C LEU A 224 -4.89 14.33 -15.80
N THR A 225 -5.62 13.28 -15.44
CA THR A 225 -7.08 13.24 -15.45
C THR A 225 -7.58 13.26 -14.01
N LEU A 226 -8.40 14.26 -13.69
CA LEU A 226 -8.94 14.49 -12.34
C LEU A 226 -10.44 14.24 -12.32
N VAL A 227 -10.93 13.59 -11.26
CA VAL A 227 -12.34 13.55 -10.91
C VAL A 227 -12.58 14.59 -9.83
N LEU A 228 -13.40 15.61 -10.16
CA LEU A 228 -13.58 16.80 -9.32
C LEU A 228 -15.06 17.16 -9.18
N PRO A 229 -15.46 17.75 -8.03
CA PRO A 229 -16.78 18.37 -7.93
C PRO A 229 -16.85 19.67 -8.77
N ILE A 230 -18.04 20.03 -9.23
CA ILE A 230 -18.25 21.30 -9.94
C ILE A 230 -18.48 22.41 -8.93
N TRP A 231 -17.41 22.96 -8.40
CA TRP A 231 -17.43 24.08 -7.44
C TRP A 231 -16.82 25.34 -8.08
N LEU A 232 -17.61 26.09 -8.81
CA LEU A 232 -17.19 27.25 -9.59
C LEU A 232 -16.52 28.35 -8.75
N THR A 233 -16.83 28.42 -7.45
CA THR A 233 -16.28 29.39 -6.50
C THR A 233 -15.04 28.91 -5.78
N ALA A 234 -14.65 27.65 -5.95
CA ALA A 234 -13.45 27.10 -5.32
C ALA A 234 -12.18 27.78 -5.86
N THR A 235 -11.21 27.99 -4.99
CA THR A 235 -9.94 28.65 -5.35
C THR A 235 -9.19 27.92 -6.45
N TRP A 236 -9.22 26.61 -6.42
CA TRP A 236 -8.58 25.73 -7.42
C TRP A 236 -9.28 25.73 -8.78
N TRP A 237 -10.55 26.14 -8.89
CA TRP A 237 -11.28 26.15 -10.17
C TRP A 237 -10.58 26.98 -11.25
N ARG A 238 -9.97 28.09 -10.86
CA ARG A 238 -9.20 28.94 -11.78
C ARG A 238 -7.92 28.27 -12.31
N LEU A 239 -7.39 27.30 -11.57
CA LEU A 239 -6.21 26.55 -11.97
C LEU A 239 -6.49 25.56 -13.10
N LEU A 240 -7.76 25.23 -13.37
CA LEU A 240 -8.19 24.37 -14.46
C LEU A 240 -8.26 25.10 -15.83
N LYS A 241 -7.85 26.38 -15.88
CA LYS A 241 -7.81 27.10 -17.17
C LYS A 241 -6.93 26.34 -18.17
N GLY A 242 -7.53 25.99 -19.32
CA GLY A 242 -6.88 25.19 -20.38
C GLY A 242 -7.03 23.67 -20.22
N ALA A 243 -7.67 23.18 -19.15
CA ALA A 243 -8.04 21.79 -19.05
C ALA A 243 -9.23 21.43 -19.95
N HIS A 244 -9.28 20.20 -20.42
CA HIS A 244 -10.41 19.65 -21.17
C HIS A 244 -11.39 18.96 -20.22
N ILE A 245 -12.67 19.25 -20.35
CA ILE A 245 -13.73 18.54 -19.63
C ILE A 245 -14.09 17.31 -20.45
N LEU A 246 -13.79 16.11 -19.91
CA LEU A 246 -14.06 14.85 -20.57
C LEU A 246 -15.51 14.41 -20.42
N SER A 247 -16.10 14.61 -19.23
CA SER A 247 -17.48 14.26 -18.93
C SER A 247 -18.01 15.07 -17.76
N VAL A 248 -19.35 15.22 -17.70
CA VAL A 248 -20.07 15.82 -16.58
C VAL A 248 -21.18 14.87 -16.16
N TYR A 249 -21.22 14.56 -14.88
CA TYR A 249 -22.25 13.72 -14.30
C TYR A 249 -23.26 14.57 -13.52
N PRO A 250 -24.56 14.26 -13.57
CA PRO A 250 -25.58 15.01 -12.86
C PRO A 250 -25.46 14.80 -11.34
N GLU A 251 -26.03 15.75 -10.59
CA GLU A 251 -26.17 15.60 -9.16
C GLU A 251 -26.89 14.31 -8.78
N GLY A 252 -26.40 13.60 -7.77
CA GLY A 252 -26.94 12.30 -7.33
C GLY A 252 -26.47 11.10 -8.14
N ALA A 253 -25.65 11.28 -9.17
CA ALA A 253 -25.04 10.15 -9.87
C ALA A 253 -24.19 9.30 -8.92
N ARG A 254 -24.43 7.99 -8.89
CA ARG A 254 -23.66 7.05 -8.08
C ARG A 254 -22.37 6.71 -8.80
N LEU A 255 -21.31 7.46 -8.52
CA LEU A 255 -19.99 7.27 -9.12
C LEU A 255 -19.01 6.60 -8.19
N PHE A 256 -19.28 6.58 -6.89
CA PHE A 256 -18.36 6.15 -5.86
C PHE A 256 -18.96 5.09 -4.95
N THR A 257 -18.10 4.24 -4.43
CA THR A 257 -18.43 3.28 -3.36
C THR A 257 -17.44 3.43 -2.21
N SER A 258 -17.89 3.06 -1.01
CA SER A 258 -17.00 3.00 0.16
C SER A 258 -16.09 1.79 0.03
N PRO A 259 -14.78 1.91 0.33
CA PRO A 259 -13.87 0.77 0.39
C PRO A 259 -14.36 -0.28 1.40
N GLU A 260 -14.13 -1.56 1.11
CA GLU A 260 -14.58 -2.69 1.97
C GLU A 260 -14.06 -2.61 3.40
N TRP A 261 -12.84 -2.12 3.61
CA TRP A 261 -12.25 -1.95 4.94
C TRP A 261 -13.05 -1.02 5.87
N ARG A 262 -13.90 -0.13 5.34
CA ARG A 262 -14.79 0.72 6.16
C ARG A 262 -15.92 -0.06 6.82
N THR A 263 -16.30 -1.19 6.26
CA THR A 263 -17.35 -2.06 6.80
C THR A 263 -16.80 -3.08 7.79
N GLN A 264 -15.49 -3.26 7.83
CA GLN A 264 -14.84 -4.18 8.76
C GLN A 264 -14.62 -3.49 10.11
N THR A 265 -15.22 -4.04 11.15
CA THR A 265 -14.88 -3.70 12.54
C THR A 265 -13.42 -4.14 12.77
N PRO A 266 -12.57 -3.33 13.44
CA PRO A 266 -11.21 -3.76 13.79
C PRO A 266 -11.26 -5.13 14.48
N GLY A 267 -10.61 -6.14 13.89
CA GLY A 267 -10.58 -7.51 14.40
C GLY A 267 -11.56 -8.49 13.75
N SER A 268 -12.39 -8.08 12.80
CA SER A 268 -13.21 -9.03 12.03
C SER A 268 -12.37 -9.69 10.94
N PRO A 269 -12.44 -11.03 10.77
CA PRO A 269 -11.77 -11.70 9.65
C PRO A 269 -12.40 -11.24 8.33
N PRO A 270 -11.64 -11.23 7.22
CA PRO A 270 -12.18 -10.89 5.91
C PRO A 270 -13.36 -11.81 5.59
N SER A 271 -14.45 -11.24 5.11
CA SER A 271 -15.59 -12.00 4.58
C SER A 271 -15.10 -12.80 3.36
N THR A 272 -15.20 -14.11 3.45
CA THR A 272 -14.91 -15.08 2.39
C THR A 272 -15.83 -14.90 1.19
#